data_fd18d6e31cf475ec5be9fc2d0275a7e4
#
_entry.id   fd18d6e31cf475ec5be9fc2d0275a7e4
#
_cell.length_a   1.000
_cell.length_b   1.000
_cell.length_c   1.000
_cell.angle_alpha   90.00
_cell.angle_beta   90.00
_cell.angle_gamma   90.00
#
_symmetry.space_group_name_H-M   'P 1'
#
loop_
_entity.id
_entity.type
_entity.pdbx_description
1 polymer ?
#
loop_
_entity_poly.entity_id
_entity_poly.type
_entity_poly.pdbx_seq_one_letter_code
_entity_poly.pdbx_strand_id
1 'polypeptide(L)'
;MNTKLIIWIISLAVIFPLTACGGDSKDDPTPSVTNVTATANPESLSAGPEAATLDLTIKANADWAIRTDADWVTLRPSGGIKDSDIKVQVSVKENSGMDERTASLDIVSGGKTIKSVTLRQGYVTKASASIKSITMGGQASTTSFTITANSDWSLTSDAAWLTMNPAKGGKGDTAVEVKATENDKDTTREASIYLVCGDDKTEIKVAQLSDAVEAPEGYTLVWSDEFNSGSVPGSDWTKENWAPGHVNNELQTYTDKEVDGKRTLEVKDGFLYINCFKGKDGKIYSGRMNAKPNTGWLYGYFEARINLPKGKGTWPAFWMMPSNVDWNKNPWPYCGEIDIMEEVGANPNYVSSSLHTGNYNHTKGTQKTHEMYCAGAEGEFHVYACEWTEDEIVTYVDGKVQ
;
A
#
# COMPACT_ATOMS: atom_id res chain seq x y z
N MET A 1 -17.56 -25.81 -11.09
CA MET A 1 -18.21 -27.04 -10.58
C MET A 1 -17.78 -27.19 -9.12
N ASN A 2 -18.68 -26.88 -8.19
CA ASN A 2 -18.45 -26.94 -6.75
C ASN A 2 -19.00 -28.26 -6.22
N THR A 3 -18.14 -29.13 -5.78
CA THR A 3 -18.51 -30.38 -5.12
C THR A 3 -18.49 -30.18 -3.62
N LYS A 4 -19.66 -30.04 -3.00
CA LYS A 4 -19.83 -30.06 -1.54
C LYS A 4 -19.82 -31.49 -1.06
N LEU A 5 -18.86 -31.82 -0.20
CA LEU A 5 -18.81 -33.12 0.52
C LEU A 5 -19.69 -32.99 1.77
N ILE A 6 -20.78 -33.76 1.82
CA ILE A 6 -21.66 -33.89 2.98
C ILE A 6 -21.22 -35.16 3.74
N ILE A 7 -20.74 -34.97 4.97
CA ILE A 7 -20.43 -36.08 5.88
C ILE A 7 -21.65 -36.33 6.77
N TRP A 8 -22.22 -37.52 6.65
CA TRP A 8 -23.28 -38.00 7.53
C TRP A 8 -22.65 -38.63 8.79
N ILE A 9 -22.97 -38.10 9.97
CA ILE A 9 -22.65 -38.72 11.25
C ILE A 9 -23.81 -39.67 11.58
N ILE A 10 -23.51 -40.95 11.57
CA ILE A 10 -24.45 -41.99 12.00
C ILE A 10 -24.36 -42.11 13.53
N SER A 11 -25.41 -41.66 14.22
CA SER A 11 -25.60 -41.91 15.65
C SER A 11 -26.11 -43.32 15.86
N LEU A 12 -25.28 -44.16 16.44
CA LEU A 12 -25.67 -45.52 16.84
C LEU A 12 -26.40 -45.48 18.22
N ALA A 13 -27.70 -45.52 18.19
CA ALA A 13 -28.50 -45.69 19.42
C ALA A 13 -28.51 -47.16 19.82
N VAL A 14 -27.87 -47.50 20.94
CA VAL A 14 -27.97 -48.85 21.56
C VAL A 14 -29.20 -48.87 22.46
N ILE A 15 -30.21 -49.63 22.05
CA ILE A 15 -31.43 -49.90 22.85
C ILE A 15 -31.16 -51.18 23.67
N PHE A 16 -31.16 -51.07 24.98
CA PHE A 16 -31.23 -52.19 25.89
C PHE A 16 -32.69 -52.47 26.29
N PRO A 17 -33.13 -53.68 26.31
CA PRO A 17 -34.48 -54.01 26.72
C PRO A 17 -34.65 -54.02 28.26
N LEU A 18 -35.68 -53.35 28.75
CA LEU A 18 -36.16 -53.45 30.14
C LEU A 18 -36.89 -54.75 30.36
N THR A 19 -36.34 -55.59 31.20
CA THR A 19 -37.12 -56.65 31.86
C THR A 19 -37.61 -56.17 33.19
N ALA A 20 -38.92 -56.05 33.32
CA ALA A 20 -39.57 -55.75 34.59
C ALA A 20 -39.65 -57.03 35.47
N CYS A 21 -39.20 -56.91 36.72
CA CYS A 21 -39.61 -57.82 37.78
C CYS A 21 -39.97 -57.00 39.00
N GLY A 22 -41.20 -57.09 39.46
CA GLY A 22 -41.72 -56.38 40.62
C GLY A 22 -41.25 -57.03 41.92
N GLY A 23 -41.27 -56.26 43.00
CA GLY A 23 -41.08 -56.71 44.36
C GLY A 23 -40.80 -55.61 45.37
N ASP A 24 -41.77 -55.28 46.14
CA ASP A 24 -41.81 -54.77 47.52
C ASP A 24 -41.04 -53.46 47.92
N SER A 25 -41.84 -52.54 48.33
CA SER A 25 -41.57 -51.31 49.09
C SER A 25 -40.72 -51.53 50.35
N LYS A 26 -39.57 -50.91 50.41
CA LYS A 26 -38.99 -50.35 51.64
C LYS A 26 -38.56 -48.89 51.31
N ASP A 27 -38.98 -48.00 52.23
CA ASP A 27 -38.61 -46.57 52.21
C ASP A 27 -37.09 -46.44 52.18
N ASP A 28 -36.55 -46.22 50.99
CA ASP A 28 -35.17 -45.83 50.81
C ASP A 28 -35.14 -44.31 50.92
N PRO A 29 -34.29 -43.70 51.79
CA PRO A 29 -34.22 -42.25 51.92
C PRO A 29 -33.82 -41.70 50.55
N THR A 30 -34.65 -40.83 49.99
CA THR A 30 -34.37 -40.05 48.79
C THR A 30 -32.93 -39.56 48.89
N PRO A 31 -32.01 -39.90 47.96
CA PRO A 31 -30.64 -39.39 48.02
C PRO A 31 -30.71 -37.89 47.96
N SER A 32 -30.26 -37.24 49.05
CA SER A 32 -30.12 -35.79 49.06
C SER A 32 -29.30 -35.41 47.81
N VAL A 33 -29.87 -34.56 46.97
CA VAL A 33 -29.18 -34.03 45.81
C VAL A 33 -27.98 -33.25 46.34
N THR A 34 -26.83 -33.91 46.55
CA THR A 34 -25.61 -33.24 46.93
C THR A 34 -25.27 -32.29 45.79
N ASN A 35 -25.30 -30.98 46.03
CA ASN A 35 -24.88 -29.95 45.06
C ASN A 35 -23.46 -30.34 44.60
N VAL A 36 -23.34 -30.66 43.32
CA VAL A 36 -22.02 -30.91 42.73
C VAL A 36 -21.33 -29.59 42.55
N THR A 37 -20.15 -29.49 43.14
CA THR A 37 -19.32 -28.26 43.11
C THR A 37 -17.90 -28.57 42.71
N ALA A 38 -17.22 -27.60 42.13
CA ALA A 38 -15.80 -27.65 41.84
C ALA A 38 -15.10 -26.36 42.27
N THR A 39 -13.82 -26.48 42.62
CA THR A 39 -12.90 -25.38 42.78
C THR A 39 -11.86 -25.46 41.67
N ALA A 40 -11.37 -24.29 41.26
CA ALA A 40 -10.34 -24.15 40.26
C ALA A 40 -9.30 -23.14 40.77
N ASN A 41 -8.04 -23.44 40.63
CA ASN A 41 -6.95 -22.57 41.03
C ASN A 41 -5.86 -22.53 39.94
N PRO A 42 -5.61 -21.37 39.33
CA PRO A 42 -6.26 -20.07 39.58
C PRO A 42 -7.71 -20.02 39.10
N GLU A 43 -8.49 -19.02 39.55
CA GLU A 43 -9.90 -18.85 39.15
C GLU A 43 -10.08 -18.30 37.73
N SER A 44 -9.00 -17.73 37.16
CA SER A 44 -8.90 -17.30 35.77
C SER A 44 -7.46 -17.49 35.28
N LEU A 45 -7.28 -17.64 33.98
CA LEU A 45 -5.98 -17.81 33.33
C LEU A 45 -5.73 -16.64 32.38
N SER A 46 -4.47 -16.23 32.29
CA SER A 46 -4.01 -15.23 31.34
C SER A 46 -2.71 -15.69 30.68
N ALA A 47 -2.62 -15.54 29.36
CA ALA A 47 -1.43 -15.80 28.57
C ALA A 47 -1.06 -14.56 27.74
N GLY A 48 0.22 -14.40 27.44
CA GLY A 48 0.69 -13.48 26.42
C GLY A 48 0.29 -13.95 25.01
N PRO A 49 0.69 -13.22 23.95
CA PRO A 49 0.35 -13.57 22.58
C PRO A 49 0.97 -14.90 22.11
N GLU A 50 2.13 -15.26 22.67
CA GLU A 50 2.85 -16.48 22.26
C GLU A 50 2.15 -17.76 22.69
N ALA A 51 2.49 -18.87 22.02
CA ALA A 51 2.08 -20.19 22.46
C ALA A 51 2.60 -20.48 23.88
N ALA A 52 1.71 -20.94 24.76
CA ALA A 52 2.05 -21.16 26.15
C ALA A 52 1.33 -22.38 26.73
N THR A 53 1.81 -22.88 27.86
CA THR A 53 1.13 -23.88 28.68
C THR A 53 0.99 -23.36 30.10
N LEU A 54 -0.25 -23.31 30.57
CA LEU A 54 -0.64 -22.81 31.88
C LEU A 54 -1.13 -23.98 32.75
N ASP A 55 -0.96 -23.87 34.03
CA ASP A 55 -1.41 -24.84 34.98
C ASP A 55 -2.74 -24.44 35.62
N LEU A 56 -3.70 -25.37 35.67
CA LEU A 56 -4.99 -25.21 36.32
C LEU A 56 -5.25 -26.41 37.21
N THR A 57 -5.29 -26.20 38.54
CA THR A 57 -5.63 -27.28 39.48
C THR A 57 -7.15 -27.26 39.72
N ILE A 58 -7.79 -28.41 39.52
CA ILE A 58 -9.24 -28.61 39.71
C ILE A 58 -9.48 -29.66 40.75
N LYS A 59 -10.43 -29.41 41.68
CA LYS A 59 -10.97 -30.35 42.62
C LYS A 59 -12.49 -30.26 42.60
N ALA A 60 -13.17 -31.42 42.50
CA ALA A 60 -14.64 -31.48 42.53
C ALA A 60 -15.09 -32.61 43.48
N ASN A 61 -16.30 -32.44 44.04
CA ASN A 61 -16.92 -33.49 44.88
C ASN A 61 -17.66 -34.56 44.10
N ALA A 62 -17.43 -34.65 42.79
CA ALA A 62 -17.87 -35.68 41.87
C ALA A 62 -16.87 -35.84 40.73
N ASP A 63 -16.92 -36.95 39.98
CA ASP A 63 -16.13 -37.11 38.76
C ASP A 63 -16.53 -36.04 37.76
N TRP A 64 -15.55 -35.47 37.05
CA TRP A 64 -15.73 -34.34 36.19
C TRP A 64 -14.91 -34.43 34.90
N ALA A 65 -15.35 -33.69 33.89
CA ALA A 65 -14.57 -33.41 32.70
C ALA A 65 -14.41 -31.88 32.52
N ILE A 66 -13.38 -31.46 31.78
CA ILE A 66 -13.21 -30.08 31.38
C ILE A 66 -13.23 -29.96 29.85
N ARG A 67 -13.94 -28.98 29.33
CA ARG A 67 -14.10 -28.75 27.89
C ARG A 67 -14.06 -27.27 27.54
N THR A 68 -13.80 -26.99 26.29
CA THR A 68 -13.88 -25.66 25.69
C THR A 68 -14.23 -25.81 24.21
N ASP A 69 -14.90 -24.81 23.64
CA ASP A 69 -15.20 -24.72 22.21
C ASP A 69 -14.10 -23.98 21.43
N ALA A 70 -13.07 -23.48 22.15
CA ALA A 70 -11.95 -22.77 21.55
C ALA A 70 -10.94 -23.74 20.90
N ASP A 71 -10.82 -23.71 19.58
CA ASP A 71 -9.93 -24.57 18.76
C ASP A 71 -8.43 -24.29 18.94
N TRP A 72 -8.12 -23.18 19.60
CA TRP A 72 -6.76 -22.74 19.93
C TRP A 72 -6.31 -23.20 21.33
N VAL A 73 -7.17 -23.91 22.10
CA VAL A 73 -6.89 -24.42 23.45
C VAL A 73 -6.88 -25.94 23.46
N THR A 74 -5.90 -26.51 24.14
CA THR A 74 -5.82 -27.94 24.40
C THR A 74 -5.73 -28.21 25.92
N LEU A 75 -6.53 -29.15 26.42
CA LEU A 75 -6.65 -29.46 27.84
C LEU A 75 -6.15 -30.91 28.11
N ARG A 76 -5.19 -31.07 29.04
CA ARG A 76 -4.64 -32.38 29.42
C ARG A 76 -4.32 -32.47 30.90
N PRO A 77 -4.91 -33.44 31.67
CA PRO A 77 -5.99 -34.32 31.27
C PRO A 77 -7.29 -33.53 31.05
N SER A 78 -8.23 -34.12 30.32
CA SER A 78 -9.56 -33.53 30.05
C SER A 78 -10.62 -33.88 31.10
N GLY A 79 -10.22 -34.38 32.26
CA GLY A 79 -11.12 -34.76 33.36
C GLY A 79 -10.36 -35.26 34.56
N GLY A 80 -11.12 -35.54 35.66
CA GLY A 80 -10.60 -36.01 36.91
C GLY A 80 -11.65 -36.74 37.75
N ILE A 81 -11.14 -37.39 38.80
CA ILE A 81 -11.96 -38.15 39.73
C ILE A 81 -12.32 -37.33 40.95
N LYS A 82 -13.44 -37.73 41.57
CA LYS A 82 -13.96 -37.13 42.79
C LYS A 82 -12.89 -36.93 43.87
N ASP A 83 -12.97 -35.79 44.58
CA ASP A 83 -12.17 -35.43 45.76
C ASP A 83 -10.64 -35.38 45.54
N SER A 84 -10.16 -35.48 44.29
CA SER A 84 -8.75 -35.42 43.95
C SER A 84 -8.39 -34.05 43.37
N ASP A 85 -7.21 -33.52 43.78
CA ASP A 85 -6.62 -32.31 43.15
C ASP A 85 -5.93 -32.77 41.85
N ILE A 86 -6.49 -32.38 40.71
CA ILE A 86 -5.97 -32.74 39.39
C ILE A 86 -5.40 -31.47 38.73
N LYS A 87 -4.14 -31.57 38.37
CA LYS A 87 -3.46 -30.49 37.60
C LYS A 87 -3.72 -30.70 36.12
N VAL A 88 -4.45 -29.77 35.50
CA VAL A 88 -4.71 -29.72 34.07
C VAL A 88 -3.71 -28.77 33.42
N GLN A 89 -3.01 -29.22 32.41
CA GLN A 89 -2.21 -28.35 31.52
C GLN A 89 -3.14 -27.78 30.47
N VAL A 90 -3.23 -26.45 30.44
CA VAL A 90 -3.98 -25.66 29.48
C VAL A 90 -2.99 -25.07 28.47
N SER A 91 -2.85 -25.72 27.31
CA SER A 91 -1.96 -25.28 26.24
C SER A 91 -2.71 -24.39 25.26
N VAL A 92 -2.17 -23.21 24.97
CA VAL A 92 -2.73 -22.25 24.02
C VAL A 92 -1.79 -22.12 22.82
N LYS A 93 -2.37 -22.03 21.62
CA LYS A 93 -1.63 -21.66 20.40
C LYS A 93 -1.33 -20.16 20.41
N GLU A 94 -0.32 -19.74 19.66
CA GLU A 94 -0.04 -18.34 19.41
C GLU A 94 -1.30 -17.56 18.95
N ASN A 95 -1.49 -16.37 19.48
CA ASN A 95 -2.49 -15.42 19.01
C ASN A 95 -1.84 -14.42 18.06
N SER A 96 -1.79 -14.77 16.77
CA SER A 96 -1.30 -13.89 15.70
C SER A 96 -2.35 -12.86 15.25
N GLY A 97 -3.54 -12.83 15.89
CA GLY A 97 -4.60 -11.87 15.61
C GLY A 97 -4.29 -10.47 16.16
N MET A 98 -5.16 -9.53 15.82
CA MET A 98 -5.02 -8.12 16.20
C MET A 98 -5.80 -7.76 17.47
N ASP A 99 -6.42 -8.73 18.13
CA ASP A 99 -7.26 -8.54 19.32
C ASP A 99 -7.01 -9.62 20.38
N GLU A 100 -7.27 -9.26 21.65
CA GLU A 100 -7.36 -10.23 22.74
C GLU A 100 -8.45 -11.24 22.42
N ARG A 101 -8.16 -12.52 22.69
CA ARG A 101 -9.16 -13.59 22.60
C ARG A 101 -9.43 -14.22 23.96
N THR A 102 -10.65 -14.66 24.16
CA THR A 102 -11.09 -15.28 25.39
C THR A 102 -11.71 -16.65 25.13
N ALA A 103 -11.56 -17.56 26.07
CA ALA A 103 -12.23 -18.87 26.07
C ALA A 103 -12.83 -19.15 27.43
N SER A 104 -13.95 -19.87 27.45
CA SER A 104 -14.49 -20.51 28.64
C SER A 104 -13.94 -21.94 28.74
N LEU A 105 -13.42 -22.29 29.90
CA LEU A 105 -13.03 -23.65 30.25
C LEU A 105 -14.11 -24.18 31.22
N ASP A 106 -15.02 -24.98 30.70
CA ASP A 106 -16.21 -25.44 31.45
C ASP A 106 -15.93 -26.79 32.12
N ILE A 107 -15.96 -26.80 33.46
CA ILE A 107 -15.89 -28.01 34.28
C ILE A 107 -17.31 -28.56 34.37
N VAL A 108 -17.49 -29.78 33.88
CA VAL A 108 -18.81 -30.41 33.77
C VAL A 108 -18.85 -31.73 34.57
N SER A 109 -19.99 -32.01 35.23
CA SER A 109 -20.28 -33.27 35.88
C SER A 109 -21.76 -33.63 35.65
N GLY A 110 -22.03 -34.91 35.37
CA GLY A 110 -23.39 -35.35 35.06
C GLY A 110 -24.04 -34.59 33.89
N GLY A 111 -23.24 -34.10 32.92
CA GLY A 111 -23.71 -33.35 31.76
C GLY A 111 -24.00 -31.85 32.02
N LYS A 112 -23.82 -31.37 33.27
CA LYS A 112 -24.05 -29.95 33.64
C LYS A 112 -22.72 -29.27 33.92
N THR A 113 -22.60 -28.01 33.52
CA THR A 113 -21.49 -27.15 33.89
C THR A 113 -21.61 -26.81 35.39
N ILE A 114 -20.59 -27.14 36.18
CA ILE A 114 -20.53 -26.91 37.63
C ILE A 114 -19.61 -25.74 38.00
N LYS A 115 -18.68 -25.36 37.11
CA LYS A 115 -17.82 -24.18 37.21
C LYS A 115 -17.24 -23.84 35.83
N SER A 116 -17.03 -22.57 35.56
CA SER A 116 -16.30 -22.08 34.38
C SER A 116 -15.09 -21.30 34.84
N VAL A 117 -13.98 -21.44 34.10
CA VAL A 117 -12.74 -20.68 34.26
C VAL A 117 -12.54 -19.86 32.99
N THR A 118 -12.37 -18.55 33.11
CA THR A 118 -12.07 -17.69 31.97
C THR A 118 -10.58 -17.74 31.67
N LEU A 119 -10.25 -18.02 30.41
CA LEU A 119 -8.91 -17.88 29.85
C LEU A 119 -8.89 -16.67 28.92
N ARG A 120 -7.91 -15.78 29.12
CA ARG A 120 -7.62 -14.64 28.25
C ARG A 120 -6.26 -14.83 27.61
N GLN A 121 -6.16 -14.50 26.33
CA GLN A 121 -4.85 -14.45 25.65
C GLN A 121 -4.67 -13.12 24.92
N GLY A 122 -3.57 -12.45 25.27
CA GLY A 122 -3.18 -11.20 24.66
C GLY A 122 -2.89 -11.33 23.15
N TYR A 123 -2.55 -10.24 22.54
CA TYR A 123 -2.21 -10.12 21.11
C TYR A 123 -0.92 -9.33 20.94
N VAL A 124 -0.27 -9.47 19.77
CA VAL A 124 0.93 -8.69 19.42
C VAL A 124 0.49 -7.28 19.02
N THR A 125 1.04 -6.26 19.67
CA THR A 125 0.84 -4.87 19.28
C THR A 125 1.54 -4.61 17.94
N LYS A 126 0.81 -4.03 16.98
CA LYS A 126 1.32 -3.81 15.63
C LYS A 126 0.69 -2.59 14.99
N ALA A 127 1.50 -1.84 14.24
CA ALA A 127 1.04 -0.79 13.35
C ALA A 127 1.70 -0.92 11.97
N SER A 128 1.01 -0.44 10.95
CA SER A 128 1.52 -0.37 9.58
C SER A 128 1.17 0.97 8.94
N ALA A 129 2.05 1.48 8.10
CA ALA A 129 1.80 2.64 7.28
C ALA A 129 1.41 2.21 5.85
N SER A 130 0.53 2.96 5.20
CA SER A 130 0.09 2.71 3.81
C SER A 130 1.21 2.94 2.78
N ILE A 131 2.34 3.48 3.21
CA ILE A 131 3.52 3.81 2.40
C ILE A 131 4.80 3.34 3.08
N LYS A 132 5.89 3.21 2.30
CA LYS A 132 7.23 2.88 2.81
C LYS A 132 8.22 4.04 2.66
N SER A 133 7.90 4.99 1.78
CA SER A 133 8.72 6.17 1.52
C SER A 133 7.87 7.34 1.07
N ILE A 134 8.40 8.55 1.26
CA ILE A 134 7.82 9.82 0.84
C ILE A 134 8.90 10.56 0.03
N THR A 135 8.55 11.07 -1.14
CA THR A 135 9.37 12.04 -1.87
C THR A 135 8.59 13.34 -1.98
N MET A 136 9.19 14.46 -1.61
CA MET A 136 8.58 15.79 -1.63
C MET A 136 9.41 16.72 -2.50
N GLY A 137 8.77 17.70 -3.13
CA GLY A 137 9.46 18.80 -3.82
C GLY A 137 10.27 19.67 -2.85
N GLY A 138 11.16 20.51 -3.34
CA GLY A 138 12.04 21.33 -2.51
C GLY A 138 11.31 22.40 -1.72
N GLN A 139 10.20 22.94 -2.23
CA GLN A 139 9.38 23.91 -1.50
C GLN A 139 8.70 23.33 -0.26
N ALA A 140 8.28 24.22 0.64
CA ALA A 140 7.44 23.82 1.76
C ALA A 140 6.16 23.15 1.25
N SER A 141 5.95 21.90 1.63
CA SER A 141 4.87 21.08 1.11
C SER A 141 4.27 20.16 2.16
N THR A 142 3.12 19.60 1.85
CA THR A 142 2.36 18.72 2.74
C THR A 142 1.89 17.50 1.97
N THR A 143 2.09 16.33 2.55
CA THR A 143 1.56 15.07 2.04
C THR A 143 0.85 14.29 3.14
N SER A 144 0.21 13.18 2.83
CA SER A 144 -0.50 12.38 3.83
C SER A 144 -0.42 10.89 3.55
N PHE A 145 -0.48 10.10 4.62
CA PHE A 145 -0.59 8.65 4.56
C PHE A 145 -1.49 8.12 5.69
N THR A 146 -1.88 6.86 5.61
CA THR A 146 -2.72 6.23 6.63
C THR A 146 -1.90 5.27 7.48
N ILE A 147 -2.09 5.33 8.80
CA ILE A 147 -1.63 4.32 9.76
C ILE A 147 -2.81 3.45 10.13
N THR A 148 -2.62 2.12 10.05
CA THR A 148 -3.53 1.11 10.60
C THR A 148 -2.85 0.45 11.79
N ALA A 149 -3.47 0.55 12.99
CA ALA A 149 -2.90 0.02 14.21
C ALA A 149 -3.94 -0.74 15.06
N ASN A 150 -3.48 -1.70 15.87
CA ASN A 150 -4.33 -2.41 16.84
C ASN A 150 -4.14 -1.94 18.29
N SER A 151 -3.24 -0.99 18.51
CA SER A 151 -2.94 -0.39 19.81
C SER A 151 -2.48 1.05 19.63
N ASP A 152 -2.10 1.71 20.73
CA ASP A 152 -1.54 3.05 20.72
C ASP A 152 -0.21 3.07 19.96
N TRP A 153 -0.01 4.11 19.16
CA TRP A 153 1.18 4.32 18.36
C TRP A 153 1.69 5.75 18.44
N SER A 154 2.95 5.94 18.05
CA SER A 154 3.56 7.26 17.94
C SER A 154 4.48 7.35 16.72
N LEU A 155 4.64 8.58 16.21
CA LEU A 155 5.60 8.94 15.17
C LEU A 155 6.69 9.82 15.75
N THR A 156 7.92 9.58 15.33
CA THR A 156 9.08 10.44 15.60
C THR A 156 9.88 10.62 14.32
N SER A 157 10.60 11.71 14.20
CA SER A 157 11.54 11.93 13.10
C SER A 157 12.87 12.41 13.65
N ASP A 158 13.94 12.09 12.94
CA ASP A 158 15.31 12.58 13.20
C ASP A 158 15.56 13.97 12.59
N ALA A 159 14.57 14.52 11.87
CA ALA A 159 14.69 15.77 11.13
C ALA A 159 13.76 16.88 11.67
N ALA A 160 14.33 18.01 12.06
CA ALA A 160 13.59 19.17 12.54
C ALA A 160 12.74 19.86 11.45
N TRP A 161 13.01 19.58 10.17
CA TRP A 161 12.28 20.13 9.05
C TRP A 161 10.99 19.37 8.69
N LEU A 162 10.72 18.22 9.38
CA LEU A 162 9.50 17.45 9.24
C LEU A 162 8.57 17.64 10.45
N THR A 163 7.28 17.75 10.19
CA THR A 163 6.23 17.75 11.21
C THR A 163 5.13 16.77 10.81
N MET A 164 4.72 15.90 11.73
CA MET A 164 3.64 14.94 11.56
C MET A 164 2.44 15.32 12.40
N ASN A 165 1.23 15.27 11.84
CA ASN A 165 0.00 15.57 12.56
C ASN A 165 -1.15 14.62 12.14
N PRO A 166 -1.70 13.80 13.07
CA PRO A 166 -1.24 13.63 14.45
C PRO A 166 0.08 12.86 14.55
N ALA A 167 0.90 13.18 15.56
CA ALA A 167 2.15 12.45 15.85
C ALA A 167 1.92 11.23 16.76
N LYS A 168 0.69 10.94 17.16
CA LYS A 168 0.29 9.77 17.95
C LYS A 168 -1.19 9.46 17.74
N GLY A 169 -1.57 8.22 17.95
CA GLY A 169 -2.96 7.77 17.85
C GLY A 169 -3.17 6.43 18.53
N GLY A 170 -4.36 5.88 18.40
CA GLY A 170 -4.76 4.61 18.99
C GLY A 170 -5.15 3.59 17.92
N LYS A 171 -5.89 2.55 18.33
CA LYS A 171 -6.39 1.48 17.47
C LYS A 171 -7.28 2.01 16.35
N GLY A 172 -7.13 1.46 15.16
CA GLY A 172 -7.87 1.76 13.94
C GLY A 172 -7.05 2.48 12.90
N ASP A 173 -7.73 3.01 11.89
CA ASP A 173 -7.11 3.77 10.79
C ASP A 173 -7.03 5.25 11.16
N THR A 174 -5.87 5.84 10.96
CA THR A 174 -5.63 7.27 11.20
C THR A 174 -4.89 7.87 9.99
N ALA A 175 -5.44 8.92 9.41
CA ALA A 175 -4.74 9.72 8.41
C ALA A 175 -3.75 10.64 9.12
N VAL A 176 -2.50 10.64 8.63
CA VAL A 176 -1.42 11.49 9.15
C VAL A 176 -0.98 12.44 8.04
N GLU A 177 -0.96 13.71 8.36
CA GLU A 177 -0.38 14.76 7.53
C GLU A 177 1.11 14.93 7.88
N VAL A 178 1.97 14.95 6.86
CA VAL A 178 3.41 15.22 6.97
C VAL A 178 3.68 16.54 6.29
N LYS A 179 4.24 17.50 7.03
CA LYS A 179 4.68 18.81 6.50
C LYS A 179 6.20 18.86 6.49
N ALA A 180 6.76 19.30 5.38
CA ALA A 180 8.17 19.69 5.25
C ALA A 180 8.30 21.20 5.11
N THR A 181 9.30 21.79 5.75
CA THR A 181 9.72 23.16 5.42
C THR A 181 10.45 23.15 4.10
N GLU A 182 10.65 24.31 3.49
CA GLU A 182 11.46 24.48 2.28
C GLU A 182 12.87 23.91 2.47
N ASN A 183 13.37 23.24 1.44
CA ASN A 183 14.77 22.81 1.34
C ASN A 183 15.57 23.89 0.60
N ASP A 184 16.19 24.79 1.35
CA ASP A 184 17.00 25.90 0.86
C ASP A 184 18.41 25.49 0.39
N LYS A 185 18.68 24.19 0.32
CA LYS A 185 19.95 23.63 -0.14
C LYS A 185 19.85 23.23 -1.60
N ASP A 186 21.00 23.18 -2.26
CA ASP A 186 21.19 22.71 -3.65
C ASP A 186 21.23 21.18 -3.77
N THR A 187 20.98 20.47 -2.67
CA THR A 187 20.98 19.01 -2.63
C THR A 187 19.71 18.46 -2.00
N THR A 188 19.27 17.30 -2.47
CA THR A 188 18.23 16.51 -1.81
C THR A 188 18.62 16.24 -0.37
N ARG A 189 17.69 16.44 0.56
CA ARG A 189 17.87 16.06 1.95
C ARG A 189 17.00 14.85 2.31
N GLU A 190 17.53 14.00 3.17
CA GLU A 190 16.88 12.76 3.57
C GLU A 190 16.60 12.77 5.08
N ALA A 191 15.57 12.03 5.48
CA ALA A 191 15.19 11.80 6.86
C ALA A 191 14.41 10.50 6.99
N SER A 192 14.22 10.07 8.25
CA SER A 192 13.35 8.95 8.57
C SER A 192 12.22 9.36 9.51
N ILE A 193 11.02 8.83 9.24
CA ILE A 193 9.91 8.83 10.18
C ILE A 193 9.81 7.43 10.76
N TYR A 194 9.79 7.32 12.07
CA TYR A 194 9.67 6.06 12.79
C TYR A 194 8.27 5.93 13.39
N LEU A 195 7.53 4.91 12.94
CA LEU A 195 6.26 4.48 13.54
C LEU A 195 6.56 3.43 14.60
N VAL A 196 6.14 3.69 15.83
CA VAL A 196 6.33 2.80 16.98
C VAL A 196 4.97 2.41 17.57
N CYS A 197 4.75 1.11 17.76
CA CYS A 197 3.55 0.55 18.38
C CYS A 197 3.98 -0.64 19.28
N GLY A 198 3.99 -0.42 20.61
CA GLY A 198 4.61 -1.35 21.53
C GLY A 198 6.10 -1.55 21.21
N ASP A 199 6.51 -2.78 20.98
CA ASP A 199 7.88 -3.13 20.58
C ASP A 199 8.09 -3.10 19.06
N ASP A 200 7.01 -2.95 18.26
CA ASP A 200 7.10 -2.87 16.81
C ASP A 200 7.54 -1.47 16.36
N LYS A 201 8.56 -1.43 15.50
CA LYS A 201 9.11 -0.19 14.93
C LYS A 201 9.28 -0.32 13.42
N THR A 202 8.59 0.55 12.70
CA THR A 202 8.65 0.63 11.23
C THR A 202 9.29 1.97 10.83
N GLU A 203 10.20 1.93 9.88
CA GLU A 203 10.83 3.10 9.27
C GLU A 203 10.11 3.48 7.96
N ILE A 204 9.85 4.78 7.78
CA ILE A 204 9.36 5.40 6.54
C ILE A 204 10.43 6.39 6.10
N LYS A 205 11.06 6.15 4.97
CA LYS A 205 12.09 7.04 4.42
C LYS A 205 11.46 8.28 3.81
N VAL A 206 12.06 9.44 4.03
CA VAL A 206 11.63 10.72 3.46
C VAL A 206 12.79 11.34 2.71
N ALA A 207 12.58 11.67 1.46
CA ALA A 207 13.48 12.48 0.65
C ALA A 207 12.77 13.78 0.27
N GLN A 208 13.42 14.92 0.51
CA GLN A 208 12.97 16.20 -0.03
C GLN A 208 14.00 16.73 -1.02
N LEU A 209 13.52 16.96 -2.24
CA LEU A 209 14.36 17.43 -3.34
C LEU A 209 14.92 18.81 -3.05
N SER A 210 15.93 19.20 -3.81
CA SER A 210 16.37 20.57 -3.91
C SER A 210 15.41 21.35 -4.83
N ASP A 211 15.25 22.64 -4.58
CA ASP A 211 14.66 23.60 -5.53
C ASP A 211 15.72 24.31 -6.39
N ALA A 212 16.98 24.14 -6.07
CA ALA A 212 18.04 24.69 -6.89
C ALA A 212 18.10 23.92 -8.22
N VAL A 213 17.79 24.63 -9.29
CA VAL A 213 17.99 24.14 -10.65
C VAL A 213 19.37 24.58 -11.10
N GLU A 214 20.31 23.63 -11.18
CA GLU A 214 21.64 23.89 -11.70
C GLU A 214 21.68 23.61 -13.20
N ALA A 215 22.13 24.59 -13.99
CA ALA A 215 22.42 24.35 -15.39
C ALA A 215 23.69 23.47 -15.50
N PRO A 216 23.75 22.52 -16.46
CA PRO A 216 24.99 21.79 -16.75
C PRO A 216 26.16 22.72 -17.07
N GLU A 217 27.38 22.24 -16.88
CA GLU A 217 28.60 23.03 -17.18
C GLU A 217 28.58 23.55 -18.62
N GLY A 218 28.81 24.81 -18.79
CA GLY A 218 28.78 25.51 -20.08
C GLY A 218 27.40 26.04 -20.50
N TYR A 219 26.35 25.79 -19.74
CA TYR A 219 24.99 26.26 -19.99
C TYR A 219 24.55 27.31 -18.98
N THR A 220 23.56 28.09 -19.35
CA THR A 220 22.87 29.03 -18.47
C THR A 220 21.39 28.70 -18.45
N LEU A 221 20.79 28.61 -17.27
CA LEU A 221 19.36 28.37 -17.12
C LEU A 221 18.58 29.57 -17.74
N VAL A 222 17.70 29.25 -18.68
CA VAL A 222 16.87 30.25 -19.37
C VAL A 222 15.39 30.09 -19.06
N TRP A 223 14.95 28.89 -18.66
CA TRP A 223 13.59 28.60 -18.27
C TRP A 223 13.53 27.30 -17.46
N SER A 224 12.67 27.26 -16.45
CA SER A 224 12.32 26.05 -15.71
C SER A 224 10.89 26.15 -15.15
N ASP A 225 10.29 25.01 -14.85
CA ASP A 225 9.08 24.91 -14.04
C ASP A 225 9.22 23.71 -13.10
N GLU A 226 9.36 24.02 -11.82
CA GLU A 226 9.51 23.04 -10.74
C GLU A 226 8.15 22.64 -10.14
N PHE A 227 7.04 23.12 -10.71
CA PHE A 227 5.66 22.81 -10.29
C PHE A 227 5.39 23.07 -8.80
N ASN A 228 6.04 24.08 -8.23
CA ASN A 228 5.99 24.38 -6.81
C ASN A 228 4.74 25.16 -6.38
N SER A 229 3.92 25.63 -7.30
CA SER A 229 2.77 26.47 -7.00
C SER A 229 1.57 26.21 -7.88
N GLY A 230 0.38 26.55 -7.35
CA GLY A 230 -0.87 26.31 -8.06
C GLY A 230 -1.40 24.89 -7.90
N SER A 231 -2.49 24.59 -8.60
CA SER A 231 -3.12 23.25 -8.66
C SER A 231 -3.16 22.69 -10.07
N VAL A 232 -2.70 23.45 -11.04
CA VAL A 232 -2.58 23.09 -12.47
C VAL A 232 -1.36 23.79 -13.07
N PRO A 233 -0.80 23.28 -14.17
CA PRO A 233 0.34 23.93 -14.85
C PRO A 233 0.07 25.40 -15.16
N GLY A 234 1.09 26.24 -14.97
CA GLY A 234 1.03 27.69 -15.15
C GLY A 234 0.72 28.16 -16.58
N SER A 235 0.83 29.48 -16.80
CA SER A 235 0.53 30.13 -18.09
C SER A 235 1.54 29.81 -19.19
N ASP A 236 2.75 29.40 -18.83
CA ASP A 236 3.80 29.02 -19.80
C ASP A 236 3.48 27.70 -20.53
N TRP A 237 2.50 26.98 -20.01
CA TRP A 237 2.04 25.73 -20.57
C TRP A 237 0.74 25.89 -21.36
N THR A 238 0.75 25.51 -22.62
CA THR A 238 -0.44 25.29 -23.42
C THR A 238 -0.97 23.88 -23.15
N LYS A 239 -2.19 23.79 -22.59
CA LYS A 239 -2.88 22.54 -22.30
C LYS A 239 -3.75 22.16 -23.48
N GLU A 240 -3.55 20.97 -24.04
CA GLU A 240 -4.22 20.55 -25.26
C GLU A 240 -5.54 19.82 -24.98
N ASN A 241 -6.54 20.11 -25.82
CA ASN A 241 -7.86 19.50 -25.72
C ASN A 241 -8.20 18.85 -27.08
N TRP A 242 -7.97 17.54 -27.19
CA TRP A 242 -8.14 16.79 -28.44
C TRP A 242 -9.06 15.58 -28.26
N ALA A 243 -9.85 15.32 -29.31
CA ALA A 243 -10.67 14.12 -29.37
C ALA A 243 -9.82 12.85 -29.59
N PRO A 244 -10.34 11.66 -29.25
CA PRO A 244 -9.68 10.40 -29.58
C PRO A 244 -9.39 10.30 -31.09
N GLY A 245 -8.26 9.69 -31.43
CA GLY A 245 -7.85 9.48 -32.82
C GLY A 245 -7.37 10.74 -33.54
N HIS A 246 -7.10 11.83 -32.83
CA HIS A 246 -6.58 13.06 -33.44
C HIS A 246 -5.19 12.83 -34.06
N VAL A 247 -4.33 12.11 -33.36
CA VAL A 247 -3.02 11.63 -33.84
C VAL A 247 -2.86 10.15 -33.45
N ASN A 248 -2.05 9.40 -34.18
CA ASN A 248 -1.57 8.04 -33.86
C ASN A 248 -2.67 7.01 -33.51
N ASN A 249 -3.95 7.27 -33.87
CA ASN A 249 -5.09 6.46 -33.45
C ASN A 249 -5.21 6.30 -31.91
N GLU A 250 -4.75 7.27 -31.16
CA GLU A 250 -4.79 7.27 -29.71
C GLU A 250 -6.22 7.22 -29.17
N LEU A 251 -6.46 6.43 -28.13
CA LEU A 251 -7.81 6.13 -27.62
C LEU A 251 -8.34 7.17 -26.65
N GLN A 252 -7.47 7.98 -26.04
CA GLN A 252 -7.83 8.93 -25.01
C GLN A 252 -8.33 10.26 -25.59
N THR A 253 -9.19 10.90 -24.81
CA THR A 253 -9.49 12.33 -24.95
C THR A 253 -8.47 13.10 -24.14
N TYR A 254 -7.72 14.00 -24.73
CA TYR A 254 -6.91 14.97 -24.02
C TYR A 254 -7.79 16.13 -23.55
N THR A 255 -7.65 16.51 -22.29
CA THR A 255 -8.41 17.62 -21.72
C THR A 255 -7.70 18.24 -20.53
N ASP A 256 -7.86 19.55 -20.38
CA ASP A 256 -7.44 20.30 -19.19
C ASP A 256 -8.58 20.46 -18.16
N LYS A 257 -9.77 19.96 -18.50
CA LYS A 257 -10.96 20.05 -17.65
C LYS A 257 -11.00 18.94 -16.63
N GLU A 258 -11.66 19.20 -15.53
CA GLU A 258 -11.98 18.19 -14.55
C GLU A 258 -13.07 17.24 -15.10
N VAL A 259 -12.85 15.93 -14.91
CA VAL A 259 -13.78 14.86 -15.30
C VAL A 259 -14.00 13.97 -14.09
N ASP A 260 -15.26 13.84 -13.66
CA ASP A 260 -15.66 13.02 -12.50
C ASP A 260 -14.91 13.35 -11.19
N GLY A 261 -14.53 14.61 -10.98
CA GLY A 261 -13.77 15.06 -9.81
C GLY A 261 -12.25 14.78 -9.90
N LYS A 262 -11.73 14.43 -11.09
CA LYS A 262 -10.31 14.17 -11.35
C LYS A 262 -9.77 15.08 -12.43
N ARG A 263 -8.50 15.46 -12.32
CA ARG A 263 -7.77 16.24 -13.31
C ARG A 263 -6.79 15.36 -14.06
N THR A 264 -6.65 15.61 -15.36
CA THR A 264 -5.62 14.97 -16.20
C THR A 264 -4.27 15.66 -16.06
N LEU A 265 -4.27 16.95 -15.71
CA LEU A 265 -3.11 17.77 -15.43
C LEU A 265 -3.30 18.41 -14.05
N GLU A 266 -2.52 17.99 -13.07
CA GLU A 266 -2.61 18.44 -11.70
C GLU A 266 -1.22 18.81 -11.18
N VAL A 267 -1.11 19.94 -10.49
CA VAL A 267 0.09 20.33 -9.74
C VAL A 267 -0.21 20.13 -8.26
N LYS A 268 0.60 19.33 -7.61
CA LYS A 268 0.42 18.99 -6.21
C LYS A 268 1.73 18.51 -5.59
N ASP A 269 1.99 18.89 -4.35
CA ASP A 269 3.12 18.42 -3.54
C ASP A 269 4.50 18.67 -4.20
N GLY A 270 4.63 19.73 -5.04
CA GLY A 270 5.85 20.03 -5.78
C GLY A 270 6.07 19.17 -7.03
N PHE A 271 5.00 18.59 -7.58
CA PHE A 271 5.05 17.75 -8.79
C PHE A 271 3.94 18.09 -9.76
N LEU A 272 4.22 17.88 -11.03
CA LEU A 272 3.21 17.75 -12.07
C LEU A 272 2.77 16.30 -12.18
N TYR A 273 1.46 16.07 -12.11
CA TYR A 273 0.84 14.79 -12.41
C TYR A 273 0.13 14.85 -13.75
N ILE A 274 0.55 14.01 -14.70
CA ILE A 274 -0.16 13.78 -15.95
C ILE A 274 -0.93 12.47 -15.80
N ASN A 275 -2.22 12.58 -15.50
CA ASN A 275 -3.06 11.44 -15.15
C ASN A 275 -3.76 10.87 -16.37
N CYS A 276 -3.79 9.53 -16.45
CA CYS A 276 -4.62 8.81 -17.40
C CYS A 276 -5.63 7.95 -16.63
N PHE A 277 -6.93 8.10 -16.92
CA PHE A 277 -7.98 7.34 -16.25
C PHE A 277 -9.21 7.12 -17.12
N LYS A 278 -10.02 6.12 -16.75
CA LYS A 278 -11.32 5.89 -17.36
C LYS A 278 -12.40 6.65 -16.59
N GLY A 279 -13.17 7.50 -17.30
CA GLY A 279 -14.32 8.21 -16.77
C GLY A 279 -15.55 7.32 -16.56
N LYS A 280 -16.54 7.83 -15.83
CA LYS A 280 -17.83 7.16 -15.61
C LYS A 280 -18.62 6.95 -16.93
N ASP A 281 -18.36 7.76 -17.93
CA ASP A 281 -18.91 7.63 -19.29
C ASP A 281 -18.21 6.54 -20.13
N GLY A 282 -17.22 5.86 -19.55
CA GLY A 282 -16.48 4.78 -20.17
C GLY A 282 -15.33 5.21 -21.09
N LYS A 283 -15.14 6.51 -21.31
CA LYS A 283 -14.04 7.04 -22.12
C LYS A 283 -12.73 7.10 -21.31
N ILE A 284 -11.62 7.11 -22.04
CA ILE A 284 -10.29 7.30 -21.47
C ILE A 284 -9.93 8.79 -21.59
N TYR A 285 -9.41 9.36 -20.52
CA TYR A 285 -8.95 10.73 -20.44
C TYR A 285 -7.48 10.77 -20.08
N SER A 286 -6.71 11.69 -20.67
CA SER A 286 -5.31 11.90 -20.36
C SER A 286 -4.92 13.37 -20.51
N GLY A 287 -3.75 13.75 -20.01
CA GLY A 287 -3.17 15.07 -20.14
C GLY A 287 -2.14 15.15 -21.25
N ARG A 288 -2.14 16.26 -21.96
CA ARG A 288 -1.11 16.63 -22.93
C ARG A 288 -0.89 18.14 -22.87
N MET A 289 0.35 18.56 -22.80
CA MET A 289 0.69 19.98 -22.75
C MET A 289 2.03 20.26 -23.42
N ASN A 290 2.28 21.49 -23.81
CA ASN A 290 3.55 21.96 -24.35
C ASN A 290 3.91 23.32 -23.77
N ALA A 291 5.21 23.54 -23.57
CA ALA A 291 5.77 24.85 -23.25
C ALA A 291 6.44 25.45 -24.48
N LYS A 292 6.17 26.71 -24.71
CA LYS A 292 6.89 27.51 -25.71
C LYS A 292 6.96 28.94 -25.24
N PRO A 293 7.75 29.27 -24.23
CA PRO A 293 7.91 30.64 -23.82
C PRO A 293 8.41 31.46 -25.01
N ASN A 294 7.70 32.54 -25.29
CA ASN A 294 7.95 33.40 -26.45
C ASN A 294 7.85 32.65 -27.80
N THR A 295 8.98 32.45 -28.47
CA THR A 295 9.08 31.78 -29.79
C THR A 295 9.60 30.38 -29.76
N GLY A 296 9.82 29.81 -28.58
CA GLY A 296 10.49 28.50 -28.37
C GLY A 296 12.01 28.69 -28.29
N TRP A 297 12.71 27.55 -28.41
CA TRP A 297 14.16 27.50 -28.28
C TRP A 297 14.80 27.03 -29.58
N LEU A 298 15.99 27.52 -29.86
CA LEU A 298 16.89 27.00 -30.89
C LEU A 298 18.18 26.58 -30.18
N TYR A 299 18.48 25.27 -30.19
CA TYR A 299 19.56 24.65 -29.47
C TYR A 299 19.44 24.73 -27.93
N GLY A 300 20.22 23.99 -27.22
CA GLY A 300 20.30 24.01 -25.78
C GLY A 300 20.31 22.64 -25.14
N TYR A 301 20.32 22.62 -23.82
CA TYR A 301 20.18 21.44 -23.00
C TYR A 301 18.77 21.43 -22.39
N PHE A 302 18.02 20.36 -22.65
CA PHE A 302 16.64 20.18 -22.22
C PHE A 302 16.59 18.97 -21.31
N GLU A 303 16.04 19.13 -20.12
CA GLU A 303 15.88 17.98 -19.22
C GLU A 303 14.55 18.01 -18.46
N ALA A 304 14.09 16.82 -18.10
CA ALA A 304 12.97 16.65 -17.20
C ALA A 304 13.23 15.44 -16.29
N ARG A 305 12.88 15.60 -15.03
CA ARG A 305 12.91 14.52 -14.04
C ARG A 305 11.53 13.91 -13.95
N ILE A 306 11.40 12.66 -14.42
CA ILE A 306 10.11 12.01 -14.65
C ILE A 306 10.09 10.63 -13.99
N ASN A 307 8.94 10.30 -13.39
CA ASN A 307 8.57 8.96 -12.95
C ASN A 307 7.49 8.43 -13.91
N LEU A 308 7.78 7.37 -14.64
CA LEU A 308 6.89 6.86 -15.69
C LEU A 308 5.73 6.05 -15.10
N PRO A 309 4.55 6.08 -15.74
CA PRO A 309 3.37 5.33 -15.29
C PRO A 309 3.55 3.84 -15.54
N LYS A 310 3.01 3.01 -14.65
CA LYS A 310 2.96 1.55 -14.83
C LYS A 310 1.72 1.14 -15.58
N GLY A 311 1.90 0.21 -16.50
CA GLY A 311 0.77 -0.51 -17.05
C GLY A 311 0.75 -0.63 -18.56
N LYS A 312 0.28 -1.79 -19.01
CA LYS A 312 0.14 -2.09 -20.43
C LYS A 312 -0.87 -1.15 -21.10
N GLY A 313 -0.44 -0.45 -22.13
CA GLY A 313 -1.23 0.54 -22.87
C GLY A 313 -0.91 1.99 -22.51
N THR A 314 0.01 2.26 -21.57
CA THR A 314 0.60 3.58 -21.37
C THR A 314 1.61 3.89 -22.48
N TRP A 315 1.74 5.16 -22.79
CA TRP A 315 2.72 5.70 -23.73
C TRP A 315 3.10 7.11 -23.28
N PRO A 316 3.88 7.27 -22.22
CA PRO A 316 4.42 8.56 -21.81
C PRO A 316 5.51 9.01 -22.78
N ALA A 317 5.59 10.33 -22.99
CA ALA A 317 6.60 10.96 -23.84
C ALA A 317 7.04 12.33 -23.31
N PHE A 318 8.34 12.58 -23.42
CA PHE A 318 8.97 13.88 -23.28
C PHE A 318 9.71 14.19 -24.58
N TRP A 319 9.24 15.18 -25.33
CA TRP A 319 9.61 15.36 -26.72
C TRP A 319 9.45 16.79 -27.21
N MET A 320 9.95 17.09 -28.39
CA MET A 320 9.95 18.43 -28.99
C MET A 320 9.45 18.41 -30.43
N MET A 321 8.69 19.44 -30.74
CA MET A 321 8.29 19.80 -32.13
C MET A 321 8.63 21.27 -32.41
N PRO A 322 8.86 21.65 -33.67
CA PRO A 322 9.07 23.05 -34.01
C PRO A 322 7.88 23.93 -33.59
N SER A 323 8.15 25.06 -32.97
CA SER A 323 7.13 25.98 -32.47
C SER A 323 6.37 26.71 -33.58
N ASN A 324 6.87 26.68 -34.81
CA ASN A 324 6.38 27.44 -35.97
C ASN A 324 6.06 26.53 -37.18
N VAL A 325 5.56 25.32 -36.96
CA VAL A 325 5.19 24.40 -38.03
C VAL A 325 4.16 25.03 -38.96
N ASP A 326 4.49 25.08 -40.25
CA ASP A 326 3.51 25.36 -41.30
C ASP A 326 3.02 24.03 -41.89
N TRP A 327 1.89 23.54 -41.39
CA TRP A 327 1.32 22.26 -41.76
C TRP A 327 0.99 22.11 -43.25
N ASN A 328 0.91 23.24 -44.01
CA ASN A 328 0.67 23.24 -45.45
C ASN A 328 1.96 23.12 -46.26
N LYS A 329 3.06 23.67 -45.74
CA LYS A 329 4.34 23.75 -46.47
C LYS A 329 5.34 22.72 -45.99
N ASN A 330 5.40 22.50 -44.71
CA ASN A 330 6.39 21.62 -44.07
C ASN A 330 5.73 20.77 -42.95
N PRO A 331 4.72 19.92 -43.31
CA PRO A 331 4.05 19.08 -42.31
C PRO A 331 5.02 17.99 -41.78
N TRP A 332 4.62 17.35 -40.69
CA TRP A 332 5.33 16.18 -40.22
C TRP A 332 5.41 15.10 -41.33
N PRO A 333 6.55 14.40 -41.52
CA PRO A 333 7.77 14.44 -40.71
C PRO A 333 8.82 15.46 -41.21
N TYR A 334 8.51 16.27 -42.19
CA TYR A 334 9.47 17.21 -42.77
C TYR A 334 9.82 18.39 -41.85
N CYS A 335 8.93 18.74 -40.94
CA CYS A 335 9.20 19.77 -39.91
C CYS A 335 10.24 19.34 -38.87
N GLY A 336 10.46 18.05 -38.69
CA GLY A 336 11.32 17.47 -37.66
C GLY A 336 10.58 17.20 -36.35
N GLU A 337 11.10 16.25 -35.55
CA GLU A 337 10.68 15.90 -34.20
C GLU A 337 11.83 15.27 -33.46
N ILE A 338 11.99 15.59 -32.18
CA ILE A 338 13.01 15.04 -31.29
C ILE A 338 12.28 14.43 -30.10
N ASP A 339 12.29 13.11 -29.98
CA ASP A 339 11.74 12.39 -28.83
C ASP A 339 12.88 12.14 -27.85
N ILE A 340 12.88 12.89 -26.74
CA ILE A 340 13.93 12.78 -25.72
C ILE A 340 13.74 11.50 -24.92
N MET A 341 12.48 11.20 -24.56
CA MET A 341 12.12 9.99 -23.86
C MET A 341 10.73 9.54 -24.29
N GLU A 342 10.60 8.29 -24.65
CA GLU A 342 9.34 7.56 -24.79
C GLU A 342 9.44 6.20 -24.11
N GLU A 343 8.31 5.71 -23.59
CA GLU A 343 8.14 4.36 -23.12
C GLU A 343 6.80 3.80 -23.58
N VAL A 344 6.79 2.53 -23.91
CA VAL A 344 5.56 1.78 -24.17
C VAL A 344 5.36 0.78 -23.02
N GLY A 345 4.33 0.95 -22.21
CA GLY A 345 4.10 0.10 -21.03
C GLY A 345 3.81 -1.39 -21.32
N ALA A 346 3.87 -1.80 -22.62
CA ALA A 346 3.95 -3.20 -23.02
C ALA A 346 5.38 -3.77 -22.93
N ASN A 347 6.40 -2.91 -22.88
CA ASN A 347 7.81 -3.22 -22.71
C ASN A 347 8.37 -2.40 -21.53
N PRO A 348 8.00 -2.73 -20.28
CA PRO A 348 8.25 -1.89 -19.12
C PRO A 348 9.75 -1.70 -18.83
N ASN A 349 10.09 -0.47 -18.41
CA ASN A 349 11.47 -0.04 -18.13
C ASN A 349 12.40 -0.02 -19.34
N TYR A 350 11.89 -0.09 -20.56
CA TYR A 350 12.66 0.20 -21.77
C TYR A 350 12.27 1.58 -22.29
N VAL A 351 13.23 2.50 -22.24
CA VAL A 351 13.06 3.88 -22.69
C VAL A 351 13.77 4.10 -24.00
N SER A 352 13.16 4.84 -24.90
CA SER A 352 13.72 5.14 -26.21
C SER A 352 13.84 6.63 -26.47
N SER A 353 14.85 7.02 -27.23
CA SER A 353 14.96 8.34 -27.88
C SER A 353 14.89 8.18 -29.37
N SER A 354 14.21 9.10 -30.05
CA SER A 354 14.00 9.01 -31.51
C SER A 354 14.17 10.35 -32.20
N LEU A 355 14.57 10.31 -33.46
CA LEU A 355 14.57 11.49 -34.35
C LEU A 355 13.73 11.19 -35.57
N HIS A 356 12.77 12.08 -35.88
CA HIS A 356 11.96 12.02 -37.07
C HIS A 356 12.23 13.22 -37.97
N THR A 357 12.52 12.94 -39.24
CA THR A 357 12.77 13.92 -40.30
C THR A 357 12.16 13.46 -41.61
N GLY A 358 12.16 14.29 -42.62
CA GLY A 358 11.69 13.90 -43.95
C GLY A 358 12.36 12.64 -44.53
N ASN A 359 13.61 12.35 -44.15
CA ASN A 359 14.35 11.19 -44.59
C ASN A 359 14.31 10.02 -43.60
N TYR A 360 14.24 10.31 -42.33
CA TYR A 360 14.30 9.35 -41.22
C TYR A 360 13.03 9.47 -40.41
N ASN A 361 12.12 8.50 -40.51
CA ASN A 361 10.87 8.48 -39.74
C ASN A 361 10.25 7.10 -39.73
N HIS A 362 9.31 6.86 -38.79
CA HIS A 362 8.70 5.54 -38.61
C HIS A 362 7.85 5.11 -39.81
N THR A 363 7.21 6.04 -40.54
CA THR A 363 6.39 5.67 -41.70
C THR A 363 7.21 5.10 -42.85
N LYS A 364 8.49 5.40 -42.90
CA LYS A 364 9.48 4.84 -43.82
C LYS A 364 10.30 3.70 -43.20
N GLY A 365 10.15 3.43 -41.89
CA GLY A 365 10.99 2.48 -41.17
C GLY A 365 12.47 2.92 -41.09
N THR A 366 12.75 4.20 -41.14
CA THR A 366 14.11 4.76 -41.21
C THR A 366 14.44 5.72 -40.07
N GLN A 367 13.55 5.87 -39.06
CA GLN A 367 13.81 6.71 -37.90
C GLN A 367 15.12 6.34 -37.21
N LYS A 368 15.77 7.33 -36.64
CA LYS A 368 16.94 7.13 -35.79
C LYS A 368 16.43 6.94 -34.38
N THR A 369 16.50 5.75 -33.86
CA THR A 369 16.00 5.36 -32.55
C THR A 369 17.05 4.54 -31.81
N HIS A 370 17.19 4.81 -30.52
CA HIS A 370 17.90 3.95 -29.59
C HIS A 370 16.99 3.65 -28.39
N GLU A 371 16.95 2.39 -27.99
CA GLU A 371 16.20 1.91 -26.82
C GLU A 371 17.17 1.33 -25.81
N MET A 372 17.00 1.65 -24.53
CA MET A 372 17.79 1.10 -23.44
C MET A 372 16.93 0.67 -22.26
N TYR A 373 17.43 -0.30 -21.51
CA TYR A 373 16.81 -0.69 -20.24
C TYR A 373 17.20 0.30 -19.14
N CYS A 374 16.21 0.94 -18.51
CA CYS A 374 16.34 1.84 -17.38
C CYS A 374 15.63 1.21 -16.17
N ALA A 375 16.41 0.61 -15.26
CA ALA A 375 15.85 -0.07 -14.10
C ALA A 375 15.05 0.90 -13.22
N GLY A 376 13.78 0.62 -12.97
CA GLY A 376 12.92 1.47 -12.14
C GLY A 376 12.24 2.63 -12.88
N ALA A 377 12.40 2.76 -14.21
CA ALA A 377 11.76 3.83 -14.98
C ALA A 377 10.27 3.93 -14.68
N GLU A 378 9.57 2.77 -14.58
CA GLU A 378 8.22 2.71 -14.04
C GLU A 378 8.25 2.68 -12.50
N GLY A 379 8.08 3.81 -11.85
CA GLY A 379 7.87 3.91 -10.38
C GLY A 379 8.97 4.62 -9.60
N GLU A 380 10.10 4.97 -10.22
CA GLU A 380 11.13 5.81 -9.64
C GLU A 380 11.37 7.02 -10.55
N PHE A 381 11.94 8.10 -10.00
CA PHE A 381 12.27 9.26 -10.80
C PHE A 381 13.64 9.10 -11.46
N HIS A 382 13.69 9.35 -12.75
CA HIS A 382 14.90 9.43 -13.56
C HIS A 382 14.98 10.77 -14.28
N VAL A 383 16.18 11.23 -14.61
CA VAL A 383 16.43 12.44 -15.39
C VAL A 383 16.64 12.06 -16.85
N TYR A 384 15.76 12.55 -17.70
CA TYR A 384 15.84 12.40 -19.16
C TYR A 384 16.26 13.72 -19.77
N ALA A 385 17.31 13.71 -20.58
CA ALA A 385 17.85 14.95 -21.13
C ALA A 385 18.24 14.84 -22.59
N CYS A 386 18.29 15.99 -23.26
CA CYS A 386 18.75 16.14 -24.63
C CYS A 386 19.65 17.36 -24.75
N GLU A 387 20.84 17.18 -25.23
CA GLU A 387 21.73 18.24 -25.68
C GLU A 387 21.58 18.37 -27.20
N TRP A 388 21.09 19.53 -27.63
CA TRP A 388 20.91 19.85 -29.04
C TRP A 388 21.76 21.04 -29.42
N THR A 389 22.73 20.80 -30.29
CA THR A 389 23.62 21.81 -30.84
C THR A 389 23.39 21.99 -32.35
N GLU A 390 24.17 22.83 -33.01
CA GLU A 390 24.17 22.95 -34.47
C GLU A 390 24.61 21.68 -35.18
N ASP A 391 25.50 20.91 -34.54
CA ASP A 391 26.20 19.77 -35.15
C ASP A 391 25.57 18.42 -34.76
N GLU A 392 25.00 18.31 -33.55
CA GLU A 392 24.57 17.01 -33.02
C GLU A 392 23.41 17.11 -32.05
N ILE A 393 22.75 15.98 -31.84
CA ILE A 393 21.76 15.74 -30.81
C ILE A 393 22.23 14.55 -30.00
N VAL A 394 22.42 14.74 -28.69
CA VAL A 394 22.79 13.67 -27.75
C VAL A 394 21.71 13.56 -26.69
N THR A 395 21.25 12.33 -26.42
CA THR A 395 20.26 12.08 -25.37
C THR A 395 20.88 11.35 -24.19
N TYR A 396 20.32 11.59 -22.99
CA TYR A 396 20.86 11.09 -21.74
C TYR A 396 19.74 10.53 -20.85
N VAL A 397 20.10 9.49 -20.09
CA VAL A 397 19.32 9.00 -18.96
C VAL A 397 20.22 9.00 -17.73
N ASP A 398 19.87 9.74 -16.69
CA ASP A 398 20.65 9.92 -15.45
C ASP A 398 22.13 10.31 -15.77
N GLY A 399 22.30 11.26 -16.70
CA GLY A 399 23.60 11.78 -17.13
C GLY A 399 24.45 10.81 -17.96
N LYS A 400 23.91 9.64 -18.34
CA LYS A 400 24.60 8.68 -19.22
C LYS A 400 24.03 8.79 -20.63
N VAL A 401 24.93 8.84 -21.63
CA VAL A 401 24.53 8.88 -23.04
C VAL A 401 23.67 7.66 -23.37
N GLN A 402 22.53 7.94 -23.97
CA GLN A 402 21.57 6.95 -24.43
C GLN A 402 21.86 6.57 -25.89
#